data_88d5bf663e4b98ea3b5cc75534113e7d
#
_entry.id   88d5bf663e4b98ea3b5cc75534113e7d
#
_cell.length_a   1.000
_cell.length_b   1.000
_cell.length_c   1.000
_cell.angle_alpha   90.00
_cell.angle_beta   90.00
_cell.angle_gamma   90.00
#
_symmetry.space_group_name_H-M   'P 1'
#
loop_
_entity.id
_entity.type
_entity.pdbx_description
1 polymer ?
#
loop_
_entity_poly.entity_id
_entity_poly.type
_entity_poly.pdbx_seq_one_letter_code
_entity_poly.pdbx_strand_id
1 'polypeptide(L)'
;MHRRTALSVSTALLLAAPLLSACSGEARPGTAAVVGGERITTSALQAQVNDVRAAQNRAGQAAAELIASTPNLERQKLDSILQSRIIDEMARTAGLTATQKDIEDERKAYVDENGGAEQFEALLLQKGAMAPGQVDRFLRDRVLLTKLSAKYGNGKLEEPARAAVQALDIEVNPRYGAWDAKQIKLGVGETPWITQRTRPEQAPAGA
;
A
#
# COMPACT_ATOMS: atom_id res chain seq x y z
N MET A 1 57.98 53.29 -28.19
CA MET A 1 57.96 52.12 -29.12
C MET A 1 58.08 50.86 -28.28
N HIS A 2 57.02 50.24 -27.85
CA HIS A 2 56.99 48.86 -27.41
C HIS A 2 55.58 48.28 -27.62
N ARG A 3 55.47 47.39 -28.60
CA ARG A 3 54.33 46.57 -28.91
C ARG A 3 54.22 45.48 -27.83
N ARG A 4 53.09 45.37 -27.18
CA ARG A 4 52.75 44.20 -26.37
C ARG A 4 51.55 43.49 -27.01
N THR A 5 51.85 42.36 -27.62
CA THR A 5 50.89 41.38 -28.11
C THR A 5 50.26 40.62 -26.95
N ALA A 6 48.98 40.73 -26.79
CA ALA A 6 48.19 39.94 -25.84
C ALA A 6 47.72 38.65 -26.54
N LEU A 7 48.18 37.50 -26.02
CA LEU A 7 47.67 36.17 -26.41
C LEU A 7 46.38 35.92 -25.67
N SER A 8 45.30 35.76 -26.40
CA SER A 8 44.00 35.32 -25.90
C SER A 8 44.01 33.79 -25.84
N VAL A 9 44.00 33.23 -24.65
CA VAL A 9 43.83 31.78 -24.41
C VAL A 9 42.31 31.55 -24.25
N SER A 10 41.68 30.96 -25.27
CA SER A 10 40.30 30.52 -25.22
C SER A 10 40.24 29.16 -24.54
N THR A 11 39.81 29.11 -23.28
CA THR A 11 39.54 27.88 -22.56
C THR A 11 38.13 27.39 -22.93
N ALA A 12 38.04 26.39 -23.79
CA ALA A 12 36.81 25.68 -24.09
C ALA A 12 36.50 24.74 -22.93
N LEU A 13 35.50 25.12 -22.10
CA LEU A 13 35.00 24.27 -21.00
C LEU A 13 34.00 23.27 -21.60
N LEU A 14 34.45 22.03 -21.83
CA LEU A 14 33.58 20.89 -22.20
C LEU A 14 32.74 20.50 -20.95
N LEU A 15 31.47 20.90 -20.94
CA LEU A 15 30.46 20.39 -20.04
C LEU A 15 30.10 18.94 -20.43
N ALA A 16 30.80 17.98 -19.85
CA ALA A 16 30.38 16.59 -19.85
C ALA A 16 29.20 16.43 -18.86
N ALA A 17 27.97 16.53 -19.35
CA ALA A 17 26.79 16.13 -18.59
C ALA A 17 26.79 14.60 -18.48
N PRO A 18 26.81 14.00 -17.29
CA PRO A 18 26.56 12.57 -17.14
C PRO A 18 25.08 12.32 -17.46
N LEU A 19 24.83 11.68 -18.60
CA LEU A 19 23.56 11.03 -18.89
C LEU A 19 23.41 9.88 -17.88
N LEU A 20 22.84 10.15 -16.73
CA LEU A 20 22.32 9.15 -15.83
C LEU A 20 21.11 8.54 -16.51
N SER A 21 21.35 7.51 -17.32
CA SER A 21 20.31 6.62 -17.81
C SER A 21 19.60 6.06 -16.60
N ALA A 22 18.40 6.56 -16.30
CA ALA A 22 17.48 5.95 -15.37
C ALA A 22 17.11 4.58 -15.97
N CYS A 23 17.80 3.54 -15.54
CA CYS A 23 17.34 2.17 -15.69
C CYS A 23 16.04 2.04 -14.93
N SER A 24 14.93 2.17 -15.64
CA SER A 24 13.60 1.78 -15.16
C SER A 24 13.62 0.28 -14.87
N GLY A 25 13.44 -0.10 -13.59
CA GLY A 25 13.24 -1.48 -13.19
C GLY A 25 14.06 -1.97 -12.01
N GLU A 26 14.98 -1.20 -11.44
CA GLU A 26 15.66 -1.64 -10.22
C GLU A 26 14.81 -1.34 -8.98
N ALA A 27 14.45 -2.42 -8.28
CA ALA A 27 13.87 -2.34 -6.95
C ALA A 27 14.80 -1.51 -6.06
N ARG A 28 14.42 -0.24 -5.81
CA ARG A 28 15.20 0.67 -4.96
C ARG A 28 15.33 0.04 -3.58
N PRO A 29 16.55 -0.17 -3.05
CA PRO A 29 16.74 -0.80 -1.74
C PRO A 29 15.85 -0.14 -0.68
N GLY A 30 15.18 -0.96 0.15
CA GLY A 30 14.29 -0.46 1.20
C GLY A 30 12.95 0.09 0.72
N THR A 31 12.55 -0.19 -0.52
CA THR A 31 11.23 0.20 -1.07
C THR A 31 10.31 -1.02 -1.15
N ALA A 32 9.11 -0.91 -0.59
CA ALA A 32 8.05 -1.91 -0.72
C ALA A 32 7.19 -1.65 -1.95
N ALA A 33 6.86 -0.39 -2.23
CA ALA A 33 6.16 0.05 -3.43
C ALA A 33 6.47 1.52 -3.74
N VAL A 34 6.17 1.94 -4.97
CA VAL A 34 6.10 3.35 -5.39
C VAL A 34 4.68 3.60 -5.88
N VAL A 35 4.07 4.69 -5.46
CA VAL A 35 2.68 5.05 -5.76
C VAL A 35 2.60 6.54 -6.04
N GLY A 36 2.27 6.95 -7.25
CA GLY A 36 2.25 8.36 -7.64
C GLY A 36 3.61 9.05 -7.46
N GLY A 37 4.71 8.32 -7.65
CA GLY A 37 6.07 8.81 -7.39
C GLY A 37 6.49 8.80 -5.91
N GLU A 38 5.59 8.58 -4.96
CA GLU A 38 5.90 8.47 -3.54
C GLU A 38 6.31 7.06 -3.13
N ARG A 39 7.37 6.95 -2.33
CA ARG A 39 7.87 5.66 -1.86
C ARG A 39 7.15 5.20 -0.61
N ILE A 40 6.64 3.97 -0.64
CA ILE A 40 6.28 3.20 0.56
C ILE A 40 7.54 2.42 0.95
N THR A 41 8.15 2.79 2.07
CA THR A 41 9.38 2.12 2.52
C THR A 41 9.09 0.76 3.17
N THR A 42 10.05 -0.16 3.07
CA THR A 42 9.99 -1.44 3.79
C THR A 42 9.83 -1.24 5.30
N SER A 43 10.51 -0.23 5.87
CA SER A 43 10.40 0.07 7.29
C SER A 43 9.00 0.56 7.69
N ALA A 44 8.35 1.39 6.88
CA ALA A 44 6.97 1.84 7.13
C ALA A 44 5.97 0.68 7.05
N LEU A 45 6.14 -0.21 6.06
CA LEU A 45 5.34 -1.43 5.96
C LEU A 45 5.55 -2.33 7.18
N GLN A 46 6.82 -2.57 7.56
CA GLN A 46 7.18 -3.42 8.68
C GLN A 46 6.65 -2.87 10.02
N ALA A 47 6.62 -1.54 10.20
CA ALA A 47 6.03 -0.93 11.38
C ALA A 47 4.53 -1.30 11.51
N GLN A 48 3.76 -1.21 10.41
CA GLN A 48 2.34 -1.62 10.43
C GLN A 48 2.14 -3.11 10.71
N VAL A 49 3.02 -3.96 10.17
CA VAL A 49 3.01 -5.41 10.47
C VAL A 49 3.30 -5.66 11.94
N ASN A 50 4.30 -4.99 12.50
CA ASN A 50 4.68 -5.13 13.91
C ASN A 50 3.56 -4.67 14.84
N ASP A 51 2.84 -3.59 14.51
CA ASP A 51 1.69 -3.12 15.28
C ASP A 51 0.60 -4.19 15.37
N VAL A 52 0.29 -4.84 14.24
CA VAL A 52 -0.68 -5.95 14.20
C VAL A 52 -0.17 -7.14 15.02
N ARG A 53 1.08 -7.56 14.84
CA ARG A 53 1.67 -8.68 15.60
C ARG A 53 1.67 -8.39 17.11
N ALA A 54 1.99 -7.15 17.49
CA ALA A 54 1.94 -6.73 18.89
C ALA A 54 0.50 -6.77 19.43
N ALA A 55 -0.51 -6.37 18.67
CA ALA A 55 -1.91 -6.46 19.04
C ALA A 55 -2.37 -7.93 19.17
N GLN A 56 -2.02 -8.78 18.20
CA GLN A 56 -2.30 -10.22 18.23
C GLN A 56 -1.67 -10.89 19.46
N ASN A 57 -0.42 -10.60 19.78
CA ASN A 57 0.26 -11.14 20.96
C ASN A 57 -0.40 -10.72 22.28
N ARG A 58 -1.03 -9.54 22.32
CA ARG A 58 -1.79 -9.10 23.52
C ARG A 58 -3.17 -9.74 23.66
N ALA A 59 -3.65 -10.47 22.66
CA ALA A 59 -4.99 -11.10 22.68
C ALA A 59 -5.06 -12.36 23.54
N GLY A 60 -4.05 -12.66 24.34
CA GLY A 60 -4.06 -13.77 25.29
C GLY A 60 -4.23 -15.13 24.61
N GLN A 61 -5.27 -15.87 24.99
CA GLN A 61 -5.51 -17.23 24.45
C GLN A 61 -5.78 -17.26 22.94
N ALA A 62 -6.32 -16.18 22.35
CA ALA A 62 -6.58 -16.09 20.93
C ALA A 62 -5.32 -15.75 20.08
N ALA A 63 -4.19 -15.41 20.71
CA ALA A 63 -3.00 -14.93 20.02
C ALA A 63 -2.49 -15.89 18.94
N ALA A 64 -2.38 -17.18 19.28
CA ALA A 64 -1.86 -18.19 18.35
C ALA A 64 -2.73 -18.35 17.11
N GLU A 65 -4.06 -18.36 17.27
CA GLU A 65 -5.03 -18.45 16.19
C GLU A 65 -4.98 -17.20 15.28
N LEU A 66 -4.96 -16.01 15.87
CA LEU A 66 -4.85 -14.75 15.15
C LEU A 66 -3.56 -14.66 14.32
N ILE A 67 -2.43 -15.12 14.86
CA ILE A 67 -1.16 -15.17 14.13
C ILE A 67 -1.25 -16.18 12.98
N ALA A 68 -1.78 -17.37 13.24
CA ALA A 68 -1.92 -18.43 12.23
C ALA A 68 -2.86 -18.03 11.09
N SER A 69 -3.92 -17.25 11.37
CA SER A 69 -4.88 -16.75 10.36
C SER A 69 -4.29 -15.72 9.40
N THR A 70 -3.10 -15.16 9.70
CA THR A 70 -2.48 -14.09 8.91
C THR A 70 -1.07 -14.45 8.41
N PRO A 71 -0.88 -15.56 7.64
CA PRO A 71 0.44 -16.01 7.20
C PRO A 71 1.11 -15.03 6.21
N ASN A 72 0.32 -14.25 5.48
CA ASN A 72 0.78 -13.30 4.47
C ASN A 72 0.55 -11.85 4.90
N LEU A 73 0.74 -11.53 6.19
CA LEU A 73 0.39 -10.23 6.76
C LEU A 73 1.09 -9.05 6.05
N GLU A 74 2.37 -9.20 5.68
CA GLU A 74 3.10 -8.13 4.96
C GLU A 74 2.40 -7.76 3.64
N ARG A 75 2.01 -8.76 2.84
CA ARG A 75 1.29 -8.53 1.58
C ARG A 75 -0.09 -7.90 1.83
N GLN A 76 -0.83 -8.40 2.82
CA GLN A 76 -2.13 -7.84 3.19
C GLN A 76 -2.02 -6.37 3.63
N LYS A 77 -1.02 -6.03 4.42
CA LYS A 77 -0.79 -4.64 4.83
C LYS A 77 -0.37 -3.75 3.67
N LEU A 78 0.51 -4.24 2.79
CA LEU A 78 0.86 -3.47 1.60
C LEU A 78 -0.35 -3.24 0.71
N ASP A 79 -1.17 -4.27 0.46
CA ASP A 79 -2.41 -4.12 -0.32
C ASP A 79 -3.35 -3.08 0.32
N SER A 80 -3.55 -3.13 1.64
CA SER A 80 -4.35 -2.12 2.35
C SER A 80 -3.82 -0.69 2.17
N ILE A 81 -2.50 -0.50 2.17
CA ILE A 81 -1.88 0.81 1.93
C ILE A 81 -2.15 1.26 0.49
N LEU A 82 -2.00 0.35 -0.50
CA LEU A 82 -2.27 0.65 -1.90
C LEU A 82 -3.73 1.02 -2.12
N GLN A 83 -4.67 0.27 -1.55
CA GLN A 83 -6.11 0.56 -1.62
C GLN A 83 -6.43 1.94 -1.03
N SER A 84 -5.87 2.26 0.15
CA SER A 84 -6.03 3.58 0.77
C SER A 84 -5.54 4.71 -0.15
N ARG A 85 -4.39 4.54 -0.84
CA ARG A 85 -3.87 5.52 -1.79
C ARG A 85 -4.78 5.70 -3.02
N ILE A 86 -5.38 4.63 -3.50
CA ILE A 86 -6.37 4.68 -4.60
C ILE A 86 -7.62 5.44 -4.16
N ILE A 87 -8.13 5.17 -2.96
CA ILE A 87 -9.28 5.90 -2.40
C ILE A 87 -8.96 7.38 -2.24
N ASP A 88 -7.77 7.72 -1.76
CA ASP A 88 -7.30 9.11 -1.63
C ASP A 88 -7.28 9.83 -2.98
N GLU A 89 -6.78 9.18 -4.03
CA GLU A 89 -6.70 9.74 -5.38
C GLU A 89 -8.10 9.92 -5.99
N MET A 90 -8.99 8.92 -5.81
CA MET A 90 -10.40 9.04 -6.22
C MET A 90 -11.08 10.21 -5.53
N ALA A 91 -10.91 10.34 -4.21
CA ALA A 91 -11.50 11.43 -3.43
C ALA A 91 -10.93 12.80 -3.84
N ARG A 92 -9.62 12.89 -4.04
CA ARG A 92 -8.93 14.09 -4.52
C ARG A 92 -9.49 14.56 -5.87
N THR A 93 -9.60 13.65 -6.82
CA THR A 93 -10.16 13.91 -8.16
C THR A 93 -11.63 14.31 -8.09
N ALA A 94 -12.37 13.72 -7.16
CA ALA A 94 -13.78 14.04 -6.93
C ALA A 94 -14.01 15.33 -6.13
N GLY A 95 -12.95 15.95 -5.56
CA GLY A 95 -13.07 17.10 -4.66
C GLY A 95 -13.73 16.75 -3.32
N LEU A 96 -13.55 15.52 -2.84
CA LEU A 96 -14.15 15.00 -1.60
C LEU A 96 -13.07 14.91 -0.50
N THR A 97 -13.49 15.20 0.74
CA THR A 97 -12.64 15.07 1.93
C THR A 97 -13.40 14.37 3.04
N ALA A 98 -12.68 13.69 3.93
CA ALA A 98 -13.19 13.20 5.20
C ALA A 98 -12.75 14.16 6.30
N THR A 99 -13.69 14.79 7.00
CA THR A 99 -13.40 15.63 8.15
C THR A 99 -13.21 14.78 9.40
N GLN A 100 -12.59 15.34 10.44
CA GLN A 100 -12.46 14.66 11.73
C GLN A 100 -13.83 14.27 12.29
N LYS A 101 -14.83 15.14 12.16
CA LYS A 101 -16.20 14.85 12.57
C LYS A 101 -16.80 13.65 11.82
N ASP A 102 -16.60 13.56 10.51
CA ASP A 102 -17.08 12.40 9.72
C ASP A 102 -16.48 11.10 10.25
N ILE A 103 -15.18 11.10 10.57
CA ILE A 103 -14.47 9.93 11.10
C ILE A 103 -14.99 9.55 12.49
N GLU A 104 -15.24 10.52 13.35
CA GLU A 104 -15.81 10.30 14.70
C GLU A 104 -17.24 9.77 14.64
N ASP A 105 -18.08 10.33 13.76
CA ASP A 105 -19.45 9.85 13.53
C ASP A 105 -19.44 8.39 13.00
N GLU A 106 -18.55 8.07 12.05
CA GLU A 106 -18.38 6.72 11.51
C GLU A 106 -17.87 5.75 12.61
N ARG A 107 -16.90 6.19 13.43
CA ARG A 107 -16.42 5.39 14.58
C ARG A 107 -17.55 5.08 15.55
N LYS A 108 -18.35 6.10 15.88
CA LYS A 108 -19.48 5.92 16.80
C LYS A 108 -20.47 4.89 16.25
N ALA A 109 -20.83 4.97 14.97
CA ALA A 109 -21.73 4.00 14.35
C ALA A 109 -21.17 2.57 14.45
N TYR A 110 -19.91 2.35 14.09
CA TYR A 110 -19.29 1.02 14.19
C TYR A 110 -19.20 0.52 15.63
N VAL A 111 -18.88 1.37 16.60
CA VAL A 111 -18.83 1.01 18.02
C VAL A 111 -20.20 0.60 18.53
N ASP A 112 -21.24 1.38 18.18
CA ASP A 112 -22.63 1.10 18.60
C ASP A 112 -23.13 -0.22 17.97
N GLU A 113 -22.84 -0.47 16.69
CA GLU A 113 -23.22 -1.70 15.97
C GLU A 113 -22.51 -2.97 16.48
N ASN A 114 -21.29 -2.84 16.99
CA ASN A 114 -20.48 -3.98 17.41
C ASN A 114 -20.43 -4.22 18.93
N GLY A 115 -21.28 -3.55 19.68
CA GLY A 115 -21.42 -3.79 21.14
C GLY A 115 -20.33 -3.11 21.98
N GLY A 116 -19.68 -2.07 21.45
CA GLY A 116 -18.70 -1.27 22.17
C GLY A 116 -17.32 -1.23 21.50
N ALA A 117 -16.48 -0.32 22.00
CA ALA A 117 -15.17 -0.05 21.39
C ALA A 117 -14.23 -1.27 21.44
N GLU A 118 -14.22 -2.01 22.54
CA GLU A 118 -13.36 -3.19 22.71
C GLU A 118 -13.75 -4.30 21.72
N GLN A 119 -15.05 -4.58 21.59
CA GLN A 119 -15.57 -5.58 20.66
C GLN A 119 -15.30 -5.19 19.20
N PHE A 120 -15.46 -3.91 18.88
CA PHE A 120 -15.13 -3.39 17.55
C PHE A 120 -13.65 -3.57 17.22
N GLU A 121 -12.73 -3.19 18.12
CA GLU A 121 -11.29 -3.36 17.92
C GLU A 121 -10.89 -4.85 17.81
N ALA A 122 -11.46 -5.71 18.64
CA ALA A 122 -11.25 -7.16 18.57
C ALA A 122 -11.71 -7.73 17.23
N LEU A 123 -12.87 -7.29 16.71
CA LEU A 123 -13.38 -7.68 15.41
C LEU A 123 -12.44 -7.24 14.27
N LEU A 124 -11.94 -6.01 14.31
CA LEU A 124 -11.00 -5.50 13.32
C LEU A 124 -9.66 -6.24 13.34
N LEU A 125 -9.17 -6.59 14.53
CA LEU A 125 -7.96 -7.40 14.66
C LEU A 125 -8.16 -8.81 14.09
N GLN A 126 -9.30 -9.44 14.39
CA GLN A 126 -9.62 -10.81 13.98
C GLN A 126 -9.88 -10.90 12.46
N LYS A 127 -10.74 -10.04 11.92
CA LYS A 127 -11.19 -10.13 10.51
C LYS A 127 -10.34 -9.31 9.55
N GLY A 128 -9.81 -8.17 10.00
CA GLY A 128 -9.07 -7.22 9.17
C GLY A 128 -7.57 -7.24 9.39
N ALA A 129 -7.06 -8.05 10.34
CA ALA A 129 -5.67 -7.97 10.77
C ALA A 129 -5.24 -6.51 11.01
N MET A 130 -6.05 -5.76 11.74
CA MET A 130 -5.90 -4.33 11.95
C MET A 130 -5.61 -4.05 13.43
N ALA A 131 -4.51 -3.34 13.69
CA ALA A 131 -4.17 -2.88 15.02
C ALA A 131 -4.96 -1.61 15.39
N PRO A 132 -5.19 -1.31 16.69
CA PRO A 132 -5.93 -0.12 17.12
C PRO A 132 -5.42 1.19 16.51
N GLY A 133 -4.10 1.37 16.36
CA GLY A 133 -3.52 2.56 15.75
C GLY A 133 -3.78 2.73 14.24
N GLN A 134 -4.38 1.72 13.59
CA GLN A 134 -4.70 1.75 12.15
C GLN A 134 -6.19 2.04 11.90
N VAL A 135 -7.01 2.10 12.95
CA VAL A 135 -8.47 2.21 12.86
C VAL A 135 -8.92 3.54 12.27
N ASP A 136 -8.26 4.65 12.61
CA ASP A 136 -8.63 5.97 12.07
C ASP A 136 -8.49 6.05 10.55
N ARG A 137 -7.43 5.46 10.00
CA ARG A 137 -7.25 5.36 8.55
C ARG A 137 -8.38 4.54 7.92
N PHE A 138 -8.69 3.39 8.47
CA PHE A 138 -9.80 2.55 8.00
C PHE A 138 -11.13 3.31 7.98
N LEU A 139 -11.47 4.00 9.07
CA LEU A 139 -12.70 4.78 9.16
C LEU A 139 -12.72 5.94 8.15
N ARG A 140 -11.58 6.62 7.98
CA ARG A 140 -11.42 7.66 6.98
C ARG A 140 -11.68 7.13 5.56
N ASP A 141 -11.10 5.98 5.22
CA ASP A 141 -11.30 5.34 3.91
C ASP A 141 -12.77 4.93 3.72
N ARG A 142 -13.45 4.45 4.78
CA ARG A 142 -14.89 4.15 4.77
C ARG A 142 -15.74 5.39 4.48
N VAL A 143 -15.47 6.49 5.18
CA VAL A 143 -16.14 7.78 4.94
C VAL A 143 -15.96 8.23 3.48
N LEU A 144 -14.72 8.18 2.97
CA LEU A 144 -14.45 8.56 1.58
C LEU A 144 -15.19 7.67 0.58
N LEU A 145 -15.20 6.34 0.79
CA LEU A 145 -15.95 5.41 -0.07
C LEU A 145 -17.45 5.67 -0.05
N THR A 146 -18.02 5.99 1.10
CA THR A 146 -19.42 6.38 1.24
C THR A 146 -19.73 7.65 0.44
N LYS A 147 -18.88 8.69 0.57
CA LYS A 147 -19.02 9.94 -0.19
C LYS A 147 -18.84 9.74 -1.70
N LEU A 148 -17.89 8.90 -2.10
CA LEU A 148 -17.66 8.53 -3.51
C LEU A 148 -18.88 7.78 -4.08
N SER A 149 -19.41 6.81 -3.32
CA SER A 149 -20.61 6.07 -3.72
C SER A 149 -21.85 6.98 -3.85
N ALA A 150 -21.99 7.96 -2.97
CA ALA A 150 -23.06 8.97 -3.08
C ALA A 150 -22.91 9.84 -4.33
N LYS A 151 -21.67 10.18 -4.72
CA LYS A 151 -21.39 11.02 -5.90
C LYS A 151 -21.55 10.29 -7.22
N TYR A 152 -21.00 9.08 -7.34
CA TYR A 152 -20.96 8.31 -8.59
C TYR A 152 -22.11 7.30 -8.72
N GLY A 153 -22.75 6.95 -7.63
CA GLY A 153 -23.75 5.90 -7.52
C GLY A 153 -23.18 4.59 -6.95
N ASN A 154 -24.02 3.85 -6.24
CA ASN A 154 -23.66 2.56 -5.69
C ASN A 154 -23.21 1.58 -6.79
N GLY A 155 -22.08 0.92 -6.60
CA GLY A 155 -21.52 -0.03 -7.55
C GLY A 155 -20.82 0.59 -8.78
N LYS A 156 -20.75 1.92 -8.88
CA LYS A 156 -20.15 2.63 -10.03
C LYS A 156 -18.76 3.24 -9.71
N LEU A 157 -18.03 2.62 -8.79
CA LEU A 157 -16.69 3.10 -8.43
C LEU A 157 -15.56 2.49 -9.28
N GLU A 158 -15.87 1.54 -10.16
CA GLU A 158 -14.86 0.84 -10.96
C GLU A 158 -14.11 1.78 -11.89
N GLU A 159 -14.82 2.65 -12.61
CA GLU A 159 -14.21 3.58 -13.54
C GLU A 159 -13.34 4.65 -12.85
N PRO A 160 -13.82 5.34 -11.78
CA PRO A 160 -12.99 6.21 -10.96
C PRO A 160 -11.77 5.51 -10.36
N ALA A 161 -11.90 4.25 -9.91
CA ALA A 161 -10.79 3.48 -9.36
C ALA A 161 -9.74 3.14 -10.42
N ARG A 162 -10.15 2.75 -11.64
CA ARG A 162 -9.23 2.52 -12.76
C ARG A 162 -8.48 3.79 -13.16
N ALA A 163 -9.16 4.93 -13.20
CA ALA A 163 -8.53 6.21 -13.48
C ALA A 163 -7.49 6.58 -12.41
N ALA A 164 -7.83 6.36 -11.13
CA ALA A 164 -6.90 6.58 -10.02
C ALA A 164 -5.67 5.66 -10.10
N VAL A 165 -5.85 4.37 -10.41
CA VAL A 165 -4.74 3.41 -10.60
C VAL A 165 -3.81 3.85 -11.72
N GLN A 166 -4.35 4.32 -12.85
CA GLN A 166 -3.55 4.83 -13.96
C GLN A 166 -2.76 6.09 -13.57
N ALA A 167 -3.39 7.02 -12.82
CA ALA A 167 -2.75 8.24 -12.37
C ALA A 167 -1.63 7.98 -11.34
N LEU A 168 -1.80 6.94 -10.52
CA LEU A 168 -0.86 6.60 -9.45
C LEU A 168 0.35 5.79 -9.91
N ASP A 169 0.32 5.17 -11.09
CA ASP A 169 1.43 4.38 -11.65
C ASP A 169 2.09 3.49 -10.59
N ILE A 170 1.33 2.50 -10.13
CA ILE A 170 1.70 1.69 -8.96
C ILE A 170 2.76 0.65 -9.33
N GLU A 171 3.94 0.77 -8.74
CA GLU A 171 5.03 -0.20 -8.83
C GLU A 171 5.23 -0.90 -7.49
N VAL A 172 5.18 -2.23 -7.46
CA VAL A 172 5.38 -3.02 -6.24
C VAL A 172 6.65 -3.83 -6.32
N ASN A 173 7.42 -3.86 -5.23
CA ASN A 173 8.58 -4.71 -5.12
C ASN A 173 8.13 -6.19 -5.20
N PRO A 174 8.66 -6.98 -6.16
CA PRO A 174 8.24 -8.36 -6.40
C PRO A 174 8.31 -9.28 -5.17
N ARG A 175 9.11 -8.93 -4.17
CA ARG A 175 9.16 -9.65 -2.88
C ARG A 175 7.81 -9.72 -2.19
N TYR A 176 6.97 -8.70 -2.34
CA TYR A 176 5.65 -8.61 -1.68
C TYR A 176 4.51 -9.11 -2.54
N GLY A 177 4.74 -9.33 -3.84
CA GLY A 177 3.73 -9.81 -4.77
C GLY A 177 3.77 -9.09 -6.11
N ALA A 178 2.75 -9.33 -6.93
CA ALA A 178 2.54 -8.67 -8.21
C ALA A 178 1.29 -7.80 -8.16
N TRP A 179 1.42 -6.54 -8.58
CA TRP A 179 0.27 -5.65 -8.70
C TRP A 179 -0.52 -5.96 -9.96
N ASP A 180 -1.81 -6.27 -9.79
CA ASP A 180 -2.76 -6.44 -10.90
C ASP A 180 -3.62 -5.18 -11.02
N ALA A 181 -3.26 -4.31 -11.96
CA ALA A 181 -3.98 -3.06 -12.23
C ALA A 181 -5.40 -3.28 -12.78
N LYS A 182 -5.70 -4.44 -13.39
CA LYS A 182 -7.04 -4.76 -13.90
C LYS A 182 -7.98 -5.18 -12.79
N GLN A 183 -7.47 -5.96 -11.84
CA GLN A 183 -8.25 -6.40 -10.68
C GLN A 183 -8.12 -5.46 -9.49
N ILE A 184 -7.26 -4.44 -9.60
CA ILE A 184 -6.98 -3.44 -8.56
C ILE A 184 -6.62 -4.12 -7.23
N LYS A 185 -5.68 -5.06 -7.28
CA LYS A 185 -5.25 -5.82 -6.09
C LYS A 185 -3.80 -6.29 -6.19
N LEU A 186 -3.21 -6.53 -5.03
CA LEU A 186 -1.90 -7.15 -4.91
C LEU A 186 -2.05 -8.68 -4.84
N GLY A 187 -1.69 -9.37 -5.92
CA GLY A 187 -1.69 -10.83 -6.02
C GLY A 187 -0.41 -11.47 -5.51
N VAL A 188 -0.38 -12.79 -5.57
CA VAL A 188 0.85 -13.57 -5.34
C VAL A 188 1.79 -13.31 -6.52
N GLY A 189 3.02 -12.87 -6.25
CA GLY A 189 4.04 -12.76 -7.29
C GLY A 189 4.46 -14.15 -7.77
N GLU A 190 4.54 -14.32 -9.08
CA GLU A 190 5.22 -15.49 -9.63
C GLU A 190 6.72 -15.29 -9.42
N THR A 191 7.33 -16.19 -8.66
CA THR A 191 8.78 -16.26 -8.47
C THR A 191 9.30 -17.49 -9.21
N PRO A 192 9.55 -17.40 -10.53
CA PRO A 192 9.93 -18.54 -11.36
C PRO A 192 11.22 -19.24 -10.88
N TRP A 193 12.06 -18.50 -10.13
CA TRP A 193 13.32 -18.99 -9.57
C TRP A 193 13.19 -19.65 -8.19
N ILE A 194 12.02 -19.56 -7.53
CA ILE A 194 11.76 -20.28 -6.27
C ILE A 194 11.00 -21.55 -6.60
N THR A 195 11.71 -22.62 -6.86
CA THR A 195 11.12 -23.95 -6.91
C THR A 195 10.70 -24.32 -5.48
N GLN A 196 9.40 -24.35 -5.22
CA GLN A 196 8.89 -24.89 -3.95
C GLN A 196 9.20 -26.40 -3.90
N ARG A 197 10.32 -26.78 -3.28
CA ARG A 197 10.72 -28.18 -3.10
C ARG A 197 9.88 -28.92 -2.05
N THR A 198 8.98 -28.24 -1.36
CA THR A 198 8.10 -28.80 -0.34
C THR A 198 6.63 -28.61 -0.69
N ARG A 199 6.23 -29.10 -1.88
CA ARG A 199 4.83 -29.47 -2.07
C ARG A 199 4.67 -30.88 -1.46
N PRO A 200 3.82 -31.10 -0.44
CA PRO A 200 3.48 -32.46 -0.06
C PRO A 200 2.95 -33.16 -1.32
N GLU A 201 3.58 -34.28 -1.68
CA GLU A 201 3.12 -35.12 -2.75
C GLU A 201 1.67 -35.50 -2.45
N GLN A 202 0.75 -35.07 -3.32
CA GLN A 202 -0.65 -35.47 -3.20
C GLN A 202 -0.64 -37.02 -3.33
N ALA A 203 -1.05 -37.70 -2.24
CA ALA A 203 -1.25 -39.12 -2.29
C ALA A 203 -2.13 -39.46 -3.49
N PRO A 204 -1.79 -40.49 -4.28
CA PRO A 204 -2.58 -40.87 -5.43
C PRO A 204 -4.00 -41.18 -4.98
N ALA A 205 -4.98 -40.53 -5.62
CA ALA A 205 -6.38 -40.79 -5.40
C ALA A 205 -6.69 -42.23 -5.90
N GLY A 206 -6.96 -43.10 -4.98
CA GLY A 206 -7.81 -44.27 -5.14
C GLY A 206 -7.21 -45.49 -5.85
N ALA A 207 -7.05 -46.54 -5.10
CA ALA A 207 -7.38 -47.90 -5.53
C ALA A 207 -8.56 -48.40 -4.71
#